data_87476ad64e4b089eaf389236019d9a4e
#
_entry.id   87476ad64e4b089eaf389236019d9a4e
#
_cell.length_a   1.000
_cell.length_b   1.000
_cell.length_c   1.000
_cell.angle_alpha   90.00
_cell.angle_beta   90.00
_cell.angle_gamma   90.00
#
_symmetry.space_group_name_H-M   'P 1'
#
loop_
_entity.id
_entity.type
_entity.pdbx_description
1 polymer ?
#
loop_
_entity_poly.entity_id
_entity_poly.type
_entity_poly.pdbx_seq_one_letter_code
_entity_poly.pdbx_strand_id
1 'polypeptide(L)'
;RVAGRRAPAPARQLDAAWIAVVDHLLAGELRGLPLVVGGRSSGARVACRTAAATGAVGVLCLAFPLQPPHRSCTTARPSRLTELDDVTVPTLVVQGARDPFGIPPAGVRRTVVQVPGDHSLRTDLQAVAAAVRTWLSGVVG
;
A
#
# COMPACT_ATOMS: atom_id res chain seq x y z
N ARG A 1 14.88 -30.13 9.42
CA ARG A 1 13.85 -29.28 10.06
C ARG A 1 13.62 -28.08 9.18
N VAL A 2 12.48 -28.02 8.52
CA VAL A 2 12.02 -26.78 7.91
C VAL A 2 11.77 -25.83 9.08
N ALA A 3 12.56 -24.77 9.18
CA ALA A 3 12.29 -23.72 10.15
C ALA A 3 10.85 -23.27 9.92
N GLY A 4 9.98 -23.48 10.90
CA GLY A 4 8.60 -23.05 10.85
C GLY A 4 8.57 -21.58 10.45
N ARG A 5 7.73 -21.20 9.46
CA ARG A 5 7.51 -19.81 9.13
C ARG A 5 7.07 -19.10 10.40
N ARG A 6 7.90 -18.18 10.88
CA ARG A 6 7.47 -17.31 11.97
C ARG A 6 6.21 -16.60 11.52
N ALA A 7 5.20 -16.56 12.38
CA ALA A 7 4.03 -15.74 12.14
C ALA A 7 4.48 -14.30 11.87
N PRO A 8 3.83 -13.56 10.92
CA PRO A 8 4.16 -12.17 10.71
C PRO A 8 4.01 -11.38 12.01
N ALA A 9 4.88 -10.40 12.22
CA ALA A 9 4.78 -9.54 13.39
C ALA A 9 3.40 -8.87 13.44
N PRO A 10 2.83 -8.66 14.64
CA PRO A 10 1.57 -7.94 14.77
C PRO A 10 1.61 -6.58 14.08
N ALA A 11 0.49 -6.14 13.51
CA ALA A 11 0.38 -4.88 12.79
C ALA A 11 0.96 -3.71 13.58
N ARG A 12 0.69 -3.65 14.88
CA ARG A 12 1.19 -2.61 15.78
C ARG A 12 2.71 -2.54 15.83
N GLN A 13 3.39 -3.70 15.85
CA GLN A 13 4.85 -3.75 15.84
C GLN A 13 5.43 -3.32 14.50
N LEU A 14 4.81 -3.75 13.40
CA LEU A 14 5.22 -3.33 12.06
C LEU A 14 5.09 -1.82 11.88
N ASP A 15 3.98 -1.27 12.32
CA ASP A 15 3.71 0.16 12.21
C ASP A 15 4.69 0.97 13.07
N ALA A 16 4.95 0.55 14.30
CA ALA A 16 5.91 1.21 15.20
C ALA A 16 7.34 1.18 14.63
N ALA A 17 7.77 0.04 14.11
CA ALA A 17 9.09 -0.10 13.50
C ALA A 17 9.23 0.79 12.25
N TRP A 18 8.20 0.83 11.41
CA TRP A 18 8.17 1.67 10.23
C TRP A 18 8.25 3.16 10.58
N ILE A 19 7.43 3.61 11.53
CA ILE A 19 7.43 5.00 11.99
C ILE A 19 8.81 5.38 12.52
N ALA A 20 9.45 4.53 13.32
CA ALA A 20 10.78 4.80 13.87
C ALA A 20 11.83 4.98 12.76
N VAL A 21 11.81 4.14 11.73
CA VAL A 21 12.73 4.26 10.59
C VAL A 21 12.47 5.56 9.83
N VAL A 22 11.22 5.88 9.53
CA VAL A 22 10.86 7.10 8.80
C VAL A 22 11.24 8.34 9.60
N ASP A 23 10.96 8.37 10.89
CA ASP A 23 11.33 9.50 11.76
C ASP A 23 12.85 9.72 11.77
N HIS A 24 13.63 8.65 11.81
CA HIS A 24 15.08 8.71 11.73
C HIS A 24 15.55 9.35 10.41
N LEU A 25 14.97 8.92 9.29
CA LEU A 25 15.31 9.47 7.97
C LEU A 25 14.91 10.94 7.84
N LEU A 26 13.74 11.31 8.34
CA LEU A 26 13.26 12.70 8.29
C LEU A 26 14.06 13.63 9.21
N ALA A 27 14.64 13.12 10.27
CA ALA A 27 15.55 13.89 11.11
C ALA A 27 16.93 14.11 10.48
N GLY A 28 17.28 13.32 9.47
CA GLY A 28 18.58 13.32 8.81
C GLY A 28 18.49 13.52 7.30
N GLU A 29 18.69 12.45 6.56
CA GLU A 29 18.88 12.47 5.11
C GLU A 29 17.70 13.04 4.31
N LEU A 30 16.47 12.85 4.79
CA LEU A 30 15.26 13.32 4.12
C LEU A 30 14.69 14.61 4.71
N ARG A 31 15.45 15.29 5.53
CA ARG A 31 15.01 16.54 6.19
C ARG A 31 14.56 17.57 5.17
N GLY A 32 13.34 18.10 5.38
CA GLY A 32 12.78 19.17 4.55
C GLY A 32 12.24 18.72 3.21
N LEU A 33 12.28 17.42 2.90
CA LEU A 33 11.74 16.89 1.66
C LEU A 33 10.28 16.44 1.85
N PRO A 34 9.44 16.61 0.81
CA PRO A 34 8.10 16.01 0.84
C PRO A 34 8.23 14.48 0.83
N LEU A 35 7.45 13.84 1.69
CA LEU A 35 7.52 12.39 1.89
C LEU A 35 6.31 11.70 1.25
N VAL A 36 6.57 10.79 0.33
CA VAL A 36 5.59 9.83 -0.15
C VAL A 36 5.97 8.48 0.44
N VAL A 37 5.03 7.85 1.13
CA VAL A 37 5.20 6.51 1.67
C VAL A 37 4.50 5.51 0.78
N GLY A 38 4.99 4.29 0.77
CA GLY A 38 4.37 3.27 -0.03
C GLY A 38 4.85 1.89 0.32
N GLY A 39 4.20 0.92 -0.26
CA GLY A 39 4.58 -0.47 -0.07
C GLY A 39 3.82 -1.39 -0.99
N ARG A 40 4.22 -2.63 -0.97
CA ARG A 40 3.60 -3.70 -1.71
C ARG A 40 2.91 -4.65 -0.73
N SER A 41 1.68 -5.06 -1.08
CA SER A 41 0.91 -6.02 -0.30
C SER A 41 0.79 -5.59 1.17
N SER A 42 1.29 -6.37 2.12
CA SER A 42 1.26 -6.00 3.55
C SER A 42 1.98 -4.68 3.84
N GLY A 43 3.02 -4.35 3.08
CA GLY A 43 3.71 -3.05 3.18
C GLY A 43 2.83 -1.88 2.78
N ALA A 44 1.92 -2.06 1.82
CA ALA A 44 0.93 -1.05 1.46
C ALA A 44 -0.03 -0.76 2.63
N ARG A 45 -0.42 -1.78 3.37
CA ARG A 45 -1.25 -1.62 4.57
C ARG A 45 -0.53 -0.82 5.66
N VAL A 46 0.75 -1.13 5.90
CA VAL A 46 1.58 -0.37 6.85
C VAL A 46 1.65 1.11 6.43
N ALA A 47 1.90 1.38 5.15
CA ALA A 47 1.97 2.74 4.62
C ALA A 47 0.65 3.49 4.86
N CYS A 48 -0.50 2.87 4.60
CA CYS A 48 -1.80 3.47 4.84
C CYS A 48 -2.03 3.78 6.32
N ARG A 49 -1.77 2.82 7.20
CA ARG A 49 -2.01 2.98 8.64
C ARG A 49 -1.10 4.03 9.28
N THR A 50 0.08 4.25 8.74
CA THR A 50 1.09 5.13 9.32
C THR A 50 1.25 6.47 8.59
N ALA A 51 0.50 6.71 7.53
CA ALA A 51 0.65 7.91 6.71
C ALA A 51 0.53 9.21 7.52
N ALA A 52 -0.46 9.30 8.39
CA ALA A 52 -0.66 10.49 9.23
C ALA A 52 0.51 10.66 10.22
N ALA A 53 0.93 9.60 10.89
CA ALA A 53 2.00 9.64 11.89
C ALA A 53 3.36 10.02 11.27
N THR A 54 3.60 9.66 10.02
CA THR A 54 4.86 9.98 9.32
C THR A 54 4.84 11.33 8.61
N GLY A 55 3.69 12.02 8.56
CA GLY A 55 3.55 13.27 7.84
C GLY A 55 3.64 13.14 6.33
N ALA A 56 3.28 11.98 5.80
CA ALA A 56 3.31 11.73 4.36
C ALA A 56 2.37 12.66 3.60
N VAL A 57 2.81 13.13 2.44
CA VAL A 57 2.01 13.93 1.51
C VAL A 57 1.27 13.10 0.48
N GLY A 58 1.59 11.82 0.37
CA GLY A 58 0.95 10.86 -0.52
C GLY A 58 1.27 9.43 -0.11
N VAL A 59 0.42 8.51 -0.56
CA VAL A 59 0.58 7.07 -0.31
C VAL A 59 0.52 6.31 -1.63
N LEU A 60 1.49 5.44 -1.86
CA LEU A 60 1.54 4.55 -3.02
C LEU A 60 1.33 3.10 -2.57
N CYS A 61 0.26 2.49 -3.04
CA CYS A 61 -0.04 1.08 -2.77
C CYS A 61 0.16 0.25 -4.02
N LEU A 62 1.08 -0.69 -3.98
CA LEU A 62 1.25 -1.70 -5.02
C LEU A 62 0.60 -3.00 -4.55
N ALA A 63 -0.45 -3.43 -5.22
CA ALA A 63 -1.20 -4.64 -4.88
C ALA A 63 -1.71 -4.62 -3.42
N PHE A 64 -2.61 -3.70 -3.11
CA PHE A 64 -3.24 -3.63 -1.78
C PHE A 64 -4.09 -4.87 -1.53
N PRO A 65 -3.86 -5.62 -0.45
CA PRO A 65 -4.60 -6.83 -0.16
C PRO A 65 -5.94 -6.51 0.53
N LEU A 66 -6.93 -6.11 -0.27
CA LEU A 66 -8.23 -5.63 0.23
C LEU A 66 -8.95 -6.66 1.08
N GLN A 67 -8.93 -7.91 0.64
CA GLN A 67 -9.57 -9.03 1.32
C GLN A 67 -8.66 -10.25 1.24
N PRO A 68 -8.72 -11.19 2.19
CA PRO A 68 -8.04 -12.47 2.02
C PRO A 68 -8.52 -13.16 0.73
N PRO A 69 -7.67 -13.93 0.06
CA PRO A 69 -8.07 -14.66 -1.14
C PRO A 69 -9.26 -15.55 -0.85
N HIS A 70 -10.13 -15.69 -1.85
CA HIS A 70 -11.30 -16.55 -1.71
C HIS A 70 -10.85 -18.01 -1.57
N ARG A 71 -11.06 -18.56 -0.39
CA ARG A 71 -11.06 -20.01 -0.17
C ARG A 71 -12.52 -20.43 -0.14
N SER A 72 -12.83 -21.65 -0.58
CA SER A 72 -14.19 -22.20 -0.69
C SER A 72 -14.91 -22.27 0.67
N CYS A 73 -14.97 -21.17 1.36
CA CYS A 73 -15.61 -21.03 2.67
C CYS A 73 -16.77 -20.07 2.57
N THR A 74 -17.86 -20.40 3.23
CA THR A 74 -19.10 -19.63 3.26
C THR A 74 -19.03 -18.37 4.10
N THR A 75 -17.94 -18.16 4.83
CA THR A 75 -17.75 -16.97 5.67
C THR A 75 -17.36 -15.75 4.86
N ALA A 76 -18.00 -14.61 5.16
CA ALA A 76 -17.63 -13.34 4.58
C ALA A 76 -16.14 -13.02 4.87
N ARG A 77 -15.41 -12.61 3.83
CA ARG A 77 -14.01 -12.22 3.96
C ARG A 77 -13.94 -10.83 4.59
N PRO A 78 -13.11 -10.62 5.64
CA PRO A 78 -12.96 -9.28 6.21
C PRO A 78 -12.35 -8.34 5.20
N SER A 79 -12.94 -7.16 5.03
CA SER A 79 -12.41 -6.12 4.17
C SER A 79 -11.47 -5.20 4.96
N ARG A 80 -10.39 -4.78 4.30
CA ARG A 80 -9.43 -3.81 4.84
C ARG A 80 -9.62 -2.43 4.23
N LEU A 81 -10.78 -2.18 3.66
CA LEU A 81 -11.09 -0.90 3.01
C LEU A 81 -10.97 0.29 3.96
N THR A 82 -11.26 0.10 5.24
CA THR A 82 -11.13 1.15 6.25
C THR A 82 -9.70 1.68 6.36
N GLU A 83 -8.69 0.85 6.17
CA GLU A 83 -7.29 1.29 6.17
C GLU A 83 -7.01 2.27 5.02
N LEU A 84 -7.63 2.08 3.87
CA LEU A 84 -7.56 3.01 2.74
C LEU A 84 -8.43 4.25 2.98
N ASP A 85 -9.63 4.07 3.48
CA ASP A 85 -10.57 5.17 3.70
C ASP A 85 -10.08 6.16 4.77
N ASP A 86 -9.31 5.70 5.73
CA ASP A 86 -8.73 6.54 6.78
C ASP A 86 -7.55 7.39 6.30
N VAL A 87 -7.01 7.14 5.12
CA VAL A 87 -5.93 7.94 4.54
C VAL A 87 -6.50 9.29 4.05
N THR A 88 -5.93 10.38 4.52
CA THR A 88 -6.42 11.75 4.23
C THR A 88 -5.62 12.48 3.16
N VAL A 89 -4.58 11.85 2.62
CA VAL A 89 -3.72 12.40 1.56
C VAL A 89 -3.94 11.67 0.24
N PRO A 90 -3.52 12.27 -0.91
CA PRO A 90 -3.65 11.58 -2.18
C PRO A 90 -3.03 10.18 -2.15
N THR A 91 -3.76 9.22 -2.69
CA THR A 91 -3.36 7.81 -2.68
C THR A 91 -3.47 7.25 -4.10
N LEU A 92 -2.45 6.52 -4.53
CA LEU A 92 -2.51 5.70 -5.72
C LEU A 92 -2.52 4.23 -5.31
N VAL A 93 -3.47 3.49 -5.86
CA VAL A 93 -3.47 2.02 -5.80
C VAL A 93 -3.23 1.49 -7.20
N VAL A 94 -2.17 0.75 -7.40
CA VAL A 94 -1.92 0.00 -8.64
C VAL A 94 -2.23 -1.47 -8.36
N GLN A 95 -3.23 -1.99 -9.05
CA GLN A 95 -3.78 -3.31 -8.76
C GLN A 95 -3.82 -4.18 -10.02
N GLY A 96 -3.46 -5.44 -9.90
CA GLY A 96 -3.63 -6.40 -10.98
C GLY A 96 -5.12 -6.64 -11.25
N ALA A 97 -5.53 -6.64 -12.52
CA ALA A 97 -6.93 -6.86 -12.88
C ALA A 97 -7.48 -8.21 -12.42
N ARG A 98 -6.59 -9.18 -12.19
CA ARG A 98 -6.91 -10.53 -11.71
C ARG A 98 -6.41 -10.80 -10.29
N ASP A 99 -6.25 -9.74 -9.51
CA ASP A 99 -5.76 -9.89 -8.14
C ASP A 99 -6.81 -10.62 -7.27
N PRO A 100 -6.47 -11.80 -6.70
CA PRO A 100 -7.41 -12.57 -5.90
C PRO A 100 -7.74 -11.91 -4.56
N PHE A 101 -6.95 -10.91 -4.13
CA PHE A 101 -7.23 -10.12 -2.93
C PHE A 101 -8.27 -9.02 -3.15
N GLY A 102 -8.82 -8.92 -4.37
CA GLY A 102 -9.83 -7.92 -4.72
C GLY A 102 -9.26 -6.61 -5.22
N ILE A 103 -10.13 -5.76 -5.73
CA ILE A 103 -9.77 -4.46 -6.28
C ILE A 103 -10.47 -3.38 -5.46
N PRO A 104 -9.70 -2.49 -4.79
CA PRO A 104 -10.30 -1.40 -4.04
C PRO A 104 -11.07 -0.45 -4.95
N PRO A 105 -12.19 0.12 -4.48
CA PRO A 105 -12.88 1.16 -5.24
C PRO A 105 -12.08 2.47 -5.24
N ALA A 106 -12.21 3.26 -6.29
CA ALA A 106 -11.70 4.62 -6.32
C ALA A 106 -12.44 5.51 -5.31
N GLY A 107 -11.84 6.61 -4.94
CA GLY A 107 -12.42 7.58 -4.00
C GLY A 107 -11.94 8.99 -4.32
N VAL A 108 -12.38 9.96 -3.53
CA VAL A 108 -12.09 11.39 -3.76
C VAL A 108 -10.57 11.65 -3.81
N ARG A 109 -9.81 11.01 -2.93
CA ARG A 109 -8.35 11.15 -2.87
C ARG A 109 -7.63 9.90 -3.34
N ARG A 110 -8.36 8.90 -3.79
CA ARG A 110 -7.80 7.60 -4.16
C ARG A 110 -8.01 7.32 -5.63
N THR A 111 -6.91 7.26 -6.36
CA THR A 111 -6.86 6.79 -7.74
C THR A 111 -6.54 5.31 -7.75
N VAL A 112 -7.32 4.52 -8.46
CA VAL A 112 -7.08 3.08 -8.63
C VAL A 112 -6.80 2.82 -10.11
N VAL A 113 -5.62 2.29 -10.39
CA VAL A 113 -5.20 1.93 -11.76
C VAL A 113 -5.09 0.42 -11.82
N GLN A 114 -5.89 -0.20 -12.66
CA GLN A 114 -5.80 -1.62 -12.94
C GLN A 114 -4.79 -1.86 -14.06
N VAL A 115 -3.91 -2.82 -13.84
CA VAL A 115 -2.92 -3.25 -14.82
C VAL A 115 -3.10 -4.74 -15.11
N PRO A 116 -2.63 -5.23 -16.26
CA PRO A 116 -2.69 -6.67 -16.54
C PRO A 116 -1.95 -7.48 -15.48
N GLY A 117 -2.54 -8.59 -15.07
CA GLY A 117 -1.91 -9.54 -14.17
C GLY A 117 -2.61 -9.72 -12.83
N ASP A 118 -1.89 -10.35 -11.92
CA ASP A 118 -2.36 -10.74 -10.60
C ASP A 118 -1.74 -9.90 -9.48
N HIS A 119 -1.78 -10.42 -8.26
CA HIS A 119 -1.22 -9.75 -7.07
C HIS A 119 0.29 -9.49 -7.16
N SER A 120 1.01 -10.22 -8.00
CA SER A 120 2.47 -10.04 -8.15
C SER A 120 2.87 -8.78 -8.92
N LEU A 121 1.97 -8.22 -9.74
CA LEU A 121 2.20 -7.06 -10.63
C LEU A 121 3.39 -7.24 -11.58
N ARG A 122 3.65 -8.47 -12.02
CA ARG A 122 4.81 -8.81 -12.87
C ARG A 122 4.50 -8.83 -14.35
N THR A 123 3.22 -8.82 -14.73
CA THR A 123 2.80 -9.02 -16.12
C THR A 123 3.16 -7.82 -17.00
N ASP A 124 2.99 -6.60 -16.50
CA ASP A 124 3.26 -5.38 -17.26
C ASP A 124 3.89 -4.32 -16.35
N LEU A 125 5.20 -4.41 -16.18
CA LEU A 125 5.95 -3.48 -15.33
C LEU A 125 5.97 -2.06 -15.90
N GLN A 126 5.86 -1.90 -17.22
CA GLN A 126 5.81 -0.57 -17.85
C GLN A 126 4.50 0.14 -17.51
N ALA A 127 3.39 -0.58 -17.49
CA ALA A 127 2.10 -0.01 -17.09
C ALA A 127 2.13 0.43 -15.62
N VAL A 128 2.73 -0.36 -14.74
CA VAL A 128 2.92 0.00 -13.32
C VAL A 128 3.77 1.28 -13.22
N ALA A 129 4.91 1.32 -13.88
CA ALA A 129 5.81 2.47 -13.85
C ALA A 129 5.15 3.74 -14.41
N ALA A 130 4.38 3.61 -15.48
CA ALA A 130 3.66 4.74 -16.08
C ALA A 130 2.61 5.31 -15.12
N ALA A 131 1.83 4.47 -14.47
CA ALA A 131 0.84 4.88 -13.48
C ALA A 131 1.49 5.64 -12.31
N VAL A 132 2.59 5.12 -11.79
CA VAL A 132 3.34 5.73 -10.68
C VAL A 132 3.91 7.09 -11.10
N ARG A 133 4.55 7.19 -12.26
CA ARG A 133 5.11 8.46 -12.73
C ARG A 133 4.05 9.53 -12.92
N THR A 134 2.95 9.18 -13.55
CA THR A 134 1.85 10.13 -13.79
C THR A 134 1.30 10.66 -12.48
N TRP A 135 1.08 9.77 -11.51
CA TRP A 135 0.54 10.16 -10.22
C TRP A 135 1.53 11.00 -9.40
N LEU A 136 2.80 10.61 -9.35
CA LEU A 136 3.83 11.34 -8.61
C LEU A 136 3.98 12.78 -9.10
N SER A 137 3.90 13.01 -10.40
CA SER A 137 3.98 14.34 -10.98
C SER A 137 2.90 15.29 -10.43
N GLY A 138 1.72 14.76 -10.14
CA GLY A 138 0.62 15.54 -9.56
C GLY A 138 0.73 15.75 -8.06
N VAL A 139 1.48 14.91 -7.35
CA VAL A 139 1.59 14.95 -5.87
C VAL A 139 2.78 15.79 -5.42
N VAL A 140 3.92 15.70 -6.10
CA VAL A 140 5.17 16.36 -5.71
C VAL A 140 5.65 17.41 -6.70
N GLY A 141 4.90 17.58 -7.79
CA GLY A 141 5.20 18.54 -8.84
C GLY A 141 4.86 19.96 -8.50
#